data_a0bc0c5b1eaa8293e219ff43f941f651
#
_entry.id   a0bc0c5b1eaa8293e219ff43f941f651
#
_cell.length_a   1.000
_cell.length_b   1.000
_cell.length_c   1.000
_cell.angle_alpha   90.00
_cell.angle_beta   90.00
_cell.angle_gamma   90.00
#
_symmetry.space_group_name_H-M   'P 1'
#
loop_
_entity.id
_entity.type
_entity.pdbx_description
1 polymer ?
#
loop_
_entity_poly.entity_id
_entity_poly.type
_entity_poly.pdbx_seq_one_letter_code
_entity_poly.pdbx_strand_id
1 'polypeptide(L)'
;MTTTKTTMLATLWMATAAATIGLAAPAHADDTPVNLPMTDDVRAELVQAGAVLTGRPASEFSGLRPGKTYYAYEPNATNPTYWAAAALAGPKSETAAINLQDQNSYMMFYKGADPAATWVPIAAGFGPIPAGEQPCPIPQSIRDVWQWPTGKCYPPPA
;
A
#
# COMPACT_ATOMS: atom_id res chain seq x y z
N MET A 1 24.60 59.76 -44.26
CA MET A 1 25.26 58.84 -43.26
C MET A 1 24.34 58.65 -42.09
N THR A 2 23.63 57.53 -42.06
CA THR A 2 22.62 57.23 -41.05
C THR A 2 22.97 55.90 -40.41
N THR A 3 23.38 55.95 -39.14
CA THR A 3 23.87 54.79 -38.38
C THR A 3 22.71 54.17 -37.63
N THR A 4 22.30 52.95 -38.01
CA THR A 4 21.24 52.18 -37.37
C THR A 4 21.84 51.37 -36.22
N LYS A 5 21.40 51.62 -34.97
CA LYS A 5 21.78 50.83 -33.78
C LYS A 5 20.81 49.65 -33.66
N THR A 6 21.33 48.45 -33.79
CA THR A 6 20.60 47.20 -33.52
C THR A 6 20.69 46.85 -32.06
N THR A 7 19.56 46.85 -31.34
CA THR A 7 19.48 46.42 -29.93
C THR A 7 19.15 44.92 -29.88
N MET A 8 20.08 44.10 -29.41
CA MET A 8 19.84 42.69 -29.11
C MET A 8 19.11 42.55 -27.78
N LEU A 9 17.87 42.03 -27.80
CA LEU A 9 17.22 41.54 -26.59
C LEU A 9 17.71 40.09 -26.29
N ALA A 10 18.38 39.95 -25.15
CA ALA A 10 18.71 38.64 -24.62
C ALA A 10 17.54 38.11 -23.81
N THR A 11 16.90 37.04 -24.30
CA THR A 11 15.83 36.33 -23.59
C THR A 11 16.45 35.34 -22.61
N LEU A 12 16.30 35.61 -21.32
CA LEU A 12 16.75 34.74 -20.24
C LEU A 12 15.73 33.61 -20.05
N TRP A 13 16.08 32.38 -20.39
CA TRP A 13 15.28 31.19 -20.11
C TRP A 13 15.61 30.73 -18.68
N MET A 14 14.68 30.90 -17.74
CA MET A 14 14.75 30.27 -16.43
C MET A 14 14.28 28.83 -16.57
N ALA A 15 15.24 27.90 -16.46
CA ALA A 15 14.94 26.48 -16.31
C ALA A 15 14.54 26.20 -14.86
N THR A 16 13.26 25.99 -14.60
CA THR A 16 12.75 25.47 -13.33
C THR A 16 13.09 23.99 -13.25
N ALA A 17 14.11 23.63 -12.45
CA ALA A 17 14.38 22.24 -12.09
C ALA A 17 13.32 21.77 -11.09
N ALA A 18 12.39 20.95 -11.53
CA ALA A 18 11.50 20.21 -10.63
C ALA A 18 12.33 19.15 -9.90
N ALA A 19 12.61 19.36 -8.62
CA ALA A 19 13.21 18.35 -7.76
C ALA A 19 12.15 17.28 -7.50
N THR A 20 12.19 16.17 -8.23
CA THR A 20 11.50 14.94 -7.86
C THR A 20 12.16 14.40 -6.61
N ILE A 21 11.52 14.57 -5.45
CA ILE A 21 11.88 13.87 -4.23
C ILE A 21 11.47 12.43 -4.44
N GLY A 22 12.34 11.63 -5.04
CA GLY A 22 12.20 10.18 -5.04
C GLY A 22 12.32 9.71 -3.60
N LEU A 23 11.24 9.16 -3.04
CA LEU A 23 11.31 8.37 -1.82
C LEU A 23 12.18 7.15 -2.13
N ALA A 24 13.49 7.29 -1.90
CA ALA A 24 14.38 6.15 -1.93
C ALA A 24 13.92 5.18 -0.85
N ALA A 25 13.63 3.93 -1.25
CA ALA A 25 13.44 2.86 -0.28
C ALA A 25 14.64 2.84 0.66
N PRO A 26 14.46 2.71 1.97
CA PRO A 26 15.58 2.63 2.90
C PRO A 26 16.44 1.43 2.47
N ALA A 27 17.72 1.69 2.25
CA ALA A 27 18.70 0.63 2.01
C ALA A 27 18.87 -0.15 3.33
N HIS A 28 18.10 -1.21 3.52
CA HIS A 28 18.29 -2.14 4.61
C HIS A 28 19.40 -3.11 4.21
N ALA A 29 20.49 -3.08 4.97
CA ALA A 29 21.66 -3.95 4.76
C ALA A 29 21.41 -5.41 5.19
N ASP A 30 20.28 -5.69 5.83
CA ASP A 30 19.89 -7.00 6.35
C ASP A 30 18.66 -7.54 5.62
N ASP A 31 18.66 -8.82 5.29
CA ASP A 31 17.52 -9.54 4.70
C ASP A 31 16.33 -9.69 5.68
N THR A 32 16.31 -8.91 6.75
CA THR A 32 15.30 -8.98 7.81
C THR A 32 14.11 -8.08 7.47
N PRO A 33 12.89 -8.59 7.48
CA PRO A 33 11.69 -7.79 7.29
C PRO A 33 11.56 -6.66 8.30
N VAL A 34 11.03 -5.52 7.86
CA VAL A 34 10.90 -4.32 8.69
C VAL A 34 9.46 -3.84 8.73
N ASN A 35 8.95 -3.57 9.93
CA ASN A 35 7.66 -2.91 10.10
C ASN A 35 7.79 -1.44 9.70
N LEU A 36 6.87 -0.96 8.89
CA LEU A 36 6.87 0.40 8.38
C LEU A 36 5.68 1.20 8.93
N PRO A 37 5.82 2.51 9.13
CA PRO A 37 4.70 3.36 9.48
C PRO A 37 3.71 3.43 8.32
N MET A 38 2.42 3.28 8.62
CA MET A 38 1.34 3.41 7.64
C MET A 38 1.14 4.90 7.32
N THR A 39 1.60 5.34 6.15
CA THR A 39 1.43 6.73 5.68
C THR A 39 0.03 6.95 5.08
N ASP A 40 -0.37 8.21 4.94
CA ASP A 40 -1.66 8.55 4.32
C ASP A 40 -1.71 8.16 2.84
N ASP A 41 -0.59 8.25 2.12
CA ASP A 41 -0.50 7.80 0.72
C ASP A 41 -0.72 6.29 0.61
N VAL A 42 -0.04 5.49 1.45
CA VAL A 42 -0.24 4.04 1.48
C VAL A 42 -1.68 3.70 1.86
N ARG A 43 -2.29 4.43 2.82
CA ARG A 43 -3.71 4.25 3.16
C ARG A 43 -4.62 4.47 1.97
N ALA A 44 -4.42 5.56 1.23
CA ALA A 44 -5.21 5.88 0.05
C ALA A 44 -5.05 4.82 -1.05
N GLU A 45 -3.82 4.39 -1.33
CA GLU A 45 -3.54 3.32 -2.28
C GLU A 45 -4.22 1.99 -1.88
N LEU A 46 -4.19 1.61 -0.60
CA LEU A 46 -4.83 0.39 -0.11
C LEU A 46 -6.36 0.44 -0.18
N VAL A 47 -6.97 1.62 0.02
CA VAL A 47 -8.42 1.78 -0.19
C VAL A 47 -8.78 1.55 -1.65
N GLN A 48 -7.99 2.08 -2.60
CA GLN A 48 -8.20 1.83 -4.03
C GLN A 48 -8.08 0.33 -4.37
N ALA A 49 -7.00 -0.30 -3.91
CA ALA A 49 -6.75 -1.72 -4.17
C ALA A 49 -7.81 -2.62 -3.51
N GLY A 50 -8.20 -2.33 -2.27
CA GLY A 50 -9.20 -3.10 -1.53
C GLY A 50 -10.60 -2.98 -2.15
N ALA A 51 -10.95 -1.82 -2.68
CA ALA A 51 -12.22 -1.60 -3.36
C ALA A 51 -12.40 -2.54 -4.57
N VAL A 52 -11.30 -2.89 -5.26
CA VAL A 52 -11.33 -3.85 -6.38
C VAL A 52 -11.88 -5.20 -5.93
N LEU A 53 -11.48 -5.72 -4.76
CA LEU A 53 -11.99 -6.99 -4.23
C LEU A 53 -13.49 -6.95 -3.92
N THR A 54 -14.01 -5.78 -3.54
CA THR A 54 -15.43 -5.62 -3.24
C THR A 54 -16.29 -5.44 -4.49
N GLY A 55 -15.69 -5.22 -5.66
CA GLY A 55 -16.40 -4.82 -6.87
C GLY A 55 -17.07 -3.45 -6.77
N ARG A 56 -16.64 -2.60 -5.83
CA ARG A 56 -17.22 -1.27 -5.57
C ARG A 56 -16.18 -0.18 -5.78
N PRO A 57 -16.60 1.03 -6.17
CA PRO A 57 -15.68 2.17 -6.26
C PRO A 57 -15.14 2.55 -4.87
N ALA A 58 -13.87 2.92 -4.80
CA ALA A 58 -13.22 3.32 -3.55
C ALA A 58 -13.91 4.50 -2.84
N SER A 59 -14.61 5.36 -3.61
CA SER A 59 -15.39 6.48 -3.09
C SER A 59 -16.55 6.06 -2.17
N GLU A 60 -16.95 4.79 -2.20
CA GLU A 60 -17.98 4.23 -1.30
C GLU A 60 -17.45 3.89 0.10
N PHE A 61 -16.16 4.03 0.34
CA PHE A 61 -15.54 3.81 1.65
C PHE A 61 -14.94 5.11 2.18
N SER A 62 -14.93 5.28 3.50
CA SER A 62 -14.33 6.46 4.14
C SER A 62 -12.81 6.32 4.36
N GLY A 63 -12.27 5.12 4.23
CA GLY A 63 -10.86 4.83 4.47
C GLY A 63 -10.61 3.43 4.99
N LEU A 64 -9.55 3.28 5.80
CA LEU A 64 -9.20 2.05 6.49
C LEU A 64 -9.58 2.12 7.97
N ARG A 65 -9.91 0.96 8.55
CA ARG A 65 -10.24 0.86 9.98
C ARG A 65 -9.02 1.20 10.84
N PRO A 66 -9.13 2.18 11.75
CA PRO A 66 -8.04 2.52 12.66
C PRO A 66 -7.62 1.32 13.55
N GLY A 67 -6.34 1.28 13.91
CA GLY A 67 -5.78 0.28 14.84
C GLY A 67 -5.62 -1.13 14.27
N LYS A 68 -6.04 -1.38 13.04
CA LYS A 68 -5.91 -2.69 12.37
C LYS A 68 -5.34 -2.53 10.96
N THR A 69 -4.28 -1.76 10.84
CA THR A 69 -3.53 -1.55 9.60
C THR A 69 -2.08 -1.92 9.83
N TYR A 70 -1.55 -2.74 8.95
CA TYR A 70 -0.19 -3.26 9.01
C TYR A 70 0.51 -2.99 7.70
N TYR A 71 1.80 -2.62 7.78
CA TYR A 71 2.62 -2.33 6.63
C TYR A 71 4.06 -2.75 6.94
N ALA A 72 4.66 -3.52 6.06
CA ALA A 72 6.03 -4.00 6.22
C ALA A 72 6.74 -4.09 4.87
N TYR A 73 8.06 -4.09 4.93
CA TYR A 73 8.94 -4.32 3.79
C TYR A 73 9.76 -5.59 4.03
N GLU A 74 9.80 -6.45 3.03
CA GLU A 74 10.62 -7.66 2.99
C GLU A 74 11.74 -7.44 1.99
N PRO A 75 12.99 -7.22 2.45
CA PRO A 75 14.14 -7.02 1.60
C PRO A 75 14.66 -8.36 1.07
N ASN A 76 13.91 -8.98 0.17
CA ASN A 76 14.39 -10.17 -0.52
C ASN A 76 15.27 -9.72 -1.71
N ALA A 77 16.54 -10.14 -1.75
CA ALA A 77 17.48 -9.75 -2.79
C ALA A 77 17.00 -10.05 -4.24
N THR A 78 16.14 -11.06 -4.40
CA THR A 78 15.61 -11.45 -5.69
C THR A 78 14.29 -10.73 -6.02
N ASN A 79 13.46 -10.46 -5.01
CA ASN A 79 12.14 -9.89 -5.21
C ASN A 79 11.68 -9.09 -3.96
N PRO A 80 12.27 -7.92 -3.74
CA PRO A 80 11.89 -7.09 -2.60
C PRO A 80 10.41 -6.70 -2.68
N THR A 81 9.70 -6.87 -1.57
CA THR A 81 8.23 -6.81 -1.56
C THR A 81 7.73 -6.00 -0.37
N TYR A 82 6.77 -5.13 -0.62
CA TYR A 82 5.94 -4.51 0.40
C TYR A 82 4.71 -5.38 0.68
N TRP A 83 4.41 -5.55 1.95
CA TRP A 83 3.25 -6.28 2.43
C TRP A 83 2.35 -5.35 3.24
N ALA A 84 1.05 -5.50 3.07
CA ALA A 84 0.09 -4.77 3.89
C ALA A 84 -1.11 -5.65 4.25
N ALA A 85 -1.73 -5.29 5.38
CA ALA A 85 -3.01 -5.88 5.77
C ALA A 85 -3.87 -4.77 6.40
N ALA A 86 -5.12 -4.67 5.97
CA ALA A 86 -6.02 -3.60 6.37
C ALA A 86 -7.49 -4.00 6.19
N ALA A 87 -8.38 -3.34 6.91
CA ALA A 87 -9.81 -3.44 6.70
C ALA A 87 -10.36 -2.12 6.13
N LEU A 88 -11.20 -2.20 5.10
CA LEU A 88 -11.99 -1.06 4.66
C LEU A 88 -12.95 -0.63 5.77
N ALA A 89 -13.27 0.65 5.81
CA ALA A 89 -14.14 1.24 6.83
C ALA A 89 -15.11 2.27 6.25
N GLY A 90 -16.16 2.55 7.03
CA GLY A 90 -17.14 3.59 6.75
C GLY A 90 -17.81 3.44 5.38
N PRO A 91 -18.54 2.32 5.14
CA PRO A 91 -19.32 2.15 3.91
C PRO A 91 -20.36 3.26 3.81
N LYS A 92 -20.48 3.87 2.63
CA LYS A 92 -21.39 5.00 2.36
C LYS A 92 -22.69 4.57 1.68
N SER A 93 -22.81 3.28 1.35
CA SER A 93 -24.04 2.70 0.80
C SER A 93 -24.38 1.39 1.53
N GLU A 94 -25.65 0.99 1.49
CA GLU A 94 -26.11 -0.27 2.04
C GLU A 94 -25.39 -1.46 1.37
N THR A 95 -25.23 -1.43 0.06
CA THR A 95 -24.52 -2.48 -0.69
C THR A 95 -23.06 -2.58 -0.26
N ALA A 96 -22.36 -1.45 -0.05
CA ALA A 96 -20.99 -1.46 0.46
C ALA A 96 -20.95 -2.02 1.89
N ALA A 97 -21.95 -1.72 2.73
CA ALA A 97 -22.02 -2.25 4.09
C ALA A 97 -22.22 -3.78 4.09
N ILE A 98 -23.10 -4.30 3.26
CA ILE A 98 -23.35 -5.74 3.09
C ILE A 98 -22.06 -6.43 2.62
N ASN A 99 -21.38 -5.90 1.59
CA ASN A 99 -20.12 -6.47 1.09
C ASN A 99 -19.05 -6.56 2.16
N LEU A 100 -18.94 -5.55 3.05
CA LEU A 100 -17.98 -5.61 4.15
C LEU A 100 -18.32 -6.65 5.21
N GLN A 101 -19.59 -6.97 5.39
CA GLN A 101 -20.02 -8.02 6.33
C GLN A 101 -19.74 -9.41 5.75
N ASP A 102 -20.16 -9.65 4.52
CA ASP A 102 -20.09 -10.96 3.87
C ASP A 102 -18.65 -11.37 3.52
N GLN A 103 -17.80 -10.41 3.14
CA GLN A 103 -16.43 -10.67 2.72
C GLN A 103 -15.40 -10.47 3.83
N ASN A 104 -15.86 -10.26 5.07
CA ASN A 104 -14.94 -10.01 6.16
C ASN A 104 -13.97 -8.88 5.80
N SER A 105 -14.30 -7.64 6.07
CA SER A 105 -13.69 -6.38 5.60
C SER A 105 -12.16 -6.26 5.66
N TYR A 106 -11.47 -7.29 6.10
CA TYR A 106 -10.02 -7.32 6.25
C TYR A 106 -9.36 -7.97 5.04
N MET A 107 -8.36 -7.34 4.52
CA MET A 107 -7.74 -7.69 3.25
C MET A 107 -6.23 -7.72 3.38
N MET A 108 -5.60 -8.54 2.56
CA MET A 108 -4.16 -8.67 2.47
C MET A 108 -3.68 -8.22 1.10
N PHE A 109 -2.51 -7.59 1.07
CA PHE A 109 -1.96 -6.96 -0.13
C PHE A 109 -0.47 -7.19 -0.23
N TYR A 110 0.04 -7.22 -1.45
CA TYR A 110 1.47 -7.07 -1.72
C TYR A 110 1.72 -6.06 -2.83
N LYS A 111 2.95 -5.53 -2.87
CA LYS A 111 3.42 -4.59 -3.89
C LYS A 111 4.92 -4.83 -4.09
N GLY A 112 5.38 -5.00 -5.31
CA GLY A 112 6.81 -5.04 -5.63
C GLY A 112 7.49 -3.73 -5.27
N ALA A 113 8.81 -3.75 -5.05
CA ALA A 113 9.58 -2.55 -4.71
C ALA A 113 9.80 -1.59 -5.89
N ASP A 114 9.41 -1.96 -7.10
CA ASP A 114 9.43 -1.06 -8.25
C ASP A 114 8.52 0.16 -7.96
N PRO A 115 9.00 1.41 -8.12
CA PRO A 115 8.19 2.61 -7.91
C PRO A 115 6.90 2.67 -8.74
N ALA A 116 6.87 2.01 -9.90
CA ALA A 116 5.68 1.92 -10.76
C ALA A 116 4.72 0.79 -10.36
N ALA A 117 5.10 -0.07 -9.41
CA ALA A 117 4.25 -1.16 -8.96
C ALA A 117 3.02 -0.63 -8.21
N THR A 118 1.91 -1.32 -8.36
CA THR A 118 0.66 -1.04 -7.64
C THR A 118 0.35 -2.14 -6.63
N TRP A 119 -0.46 -1.83 -5.63
CA TRP A 119 -0.93 -2.82 -4.67
C TRP A 119 -1.83 -3.85 -5.32
N VAL A 120 -1.51 -5.11 -5.10
CA VAL A 120 -2.30 -6.26 -5.52
C VAL A 120 -3.02 -6.83 -4.30
N PRO A 121 -4.35 -6.79 -4.26
CA PRO A 121 -5.11 -7.45 -3.21
C PRO A 121 -5.08 -8.97 -3.47
N ILE A 122 -4.71 -9.77 -2.46
CA ILE A 122 -4.49 -11.21 -2.60
C ILE A 122 -5.47 -12.08 -1.81
N ALA A 123 -6.10 -11.52 -0.80
CA ALA A 123 -7.11 -12.22 -0.02
C ALA A 123 -8.01 -11.25 0.73
N ALA A 124 -9.24 -11.67 0.96
CA ALA A 124 -10.19 -11.04 1.87
C ALA A 124 -10.68 -12.09 2.88
N GLY A 125 -10.92 -11.63 4.10
CA GLY A 125 -11.41 -12.47 5.17
C GLY A 125 -10.34 -13.05 6.08
N PHE A 126 -10.74 -13.29 7.33
CA PHE A 126 -9.92 -13.89 8.36
C PHE A 126 -10.66 -15.03 9.01
N GLY A 127 -9.97 -16.13 9.09
CA GLY A 127 -10.37 -17.25 9.89
C GLY A 127 -9.13 -18.07 10.27
N PRO A 128 -9.25 -19.01 11.19
CA PRO A 128 -8.27 -20.06 11.27
C PRO A 128 -8.23 -20.74 9.90
N ILE A 129 -7.03 -20.89 9.32
CA ILE A 129 -6.87 -21.68 8.11
C ILE A 129 -7.14 -23.13 8.53
N PRO A 130 -8.20 -23.79 8.06
CA PRO A 130 -8.45 -25.18 8.38
C PRO A 130 -7.26 -26.05 7.93
N ALA A 131 -7.03 -27.14 8.64
CA ALA A 131 -5.99 -28.07 8.26
C ALA A 131 -6.24 -28.61 6.83
N GLY A 132 -5.29 -28.38 5.94
CA GLY A 132 -5.37 -28.76 4.51
C GLY A 132 -5.81 -27.64 3.55
N GLU A 133 -6.14 -26.47 4.03
CA GLU A 133 -6.37 -25.28 3.18
C GLU A 133 -5.08 -24.54 2.82
N GLN A 134 -5.19 -23.61 1.86
CA GLN A 134 -4.09 -22.80 1.37
C GLN A 134 -3.36 -22.10 2.53
N PRO A 135 -2.02 -22.11 2.54
CA PRO A 135 -1.26 -21.40 3.56
C PRO A 135 -1.58 -19.90 3.52
N CYS A 136 -1.38 -19.22 4.64
CA CYS A 136 -1.52 -17.77 4.70
C CYS A 136 -0.69 -17.11 3.59
N PRO A 137 -1.27 -16.23 2.76
CA PRO A 137 -0.53 -15.58 1.68
C PRO A 137 0.54 -14.59 2.18
N ILE A 138 0.42 -14.12 3.44
CA ILE A 138 1.45 -13.30 4.09
C ILE A 138 2.54 -14.22 4.65
N PRO A 139 3.83 -14.02 4.30
CA PRO A 139 4.95 -14.78 4.84
C PRO A 139 4.99 -14.78 6.37
N GLN A 140 5.48 -15.86 6.97
CA GLN A 140 5.60 -15.94 8.43
C GLN A 140 6.52 -14.84 8.98
N SER A 141 7.63 -14.54 8.30
CA SER A 141 8.55 -13.46 8.62
C SER A 141 7.86 -12.10 8.79
N ILE A 142 6.91 -11.79 7.91
CA ILE A 142 6.11 -10.56 7.96
C ILE A 142 5.10 -10.61 9.12
N ARG A 143 4.45 -11.75 9.31
CA ARG A 143 3.50 -11.93 10.43
C ARG A 143 4.18 -11.79 11.77
N ASP A 144 5.41 -12.26 11.89
CA ASP A 144 6.23 -12.14 13.11
C ASP A 144 6.55 -10.66 13.41
N VAL A 145 6.91 -9.88 12.39
CA VAL A 145 7.12 -8.42 12.50
C VAL A 145 5.85 -7.69 12.96
N TRP A 146 4.68 -8.16 12.52
CA TRP A 146 3.38 -7.62 12.93
C TRP A 146 2.87 -8.21 14.25
N GLN A 147 3.61 -9.13 14.87
CA GLN A 147 3.24 -9.82 16.11
C GLN A 147 1.91 -10.60 15.98
N TRP A 148 1.64 -11.14 14.79
CA TRP A 148 0.48 -11.99 14.58
C TRP A 148 0.70 -13.37 15.22
N PRO A 149 -0.35 -14.03 15.75
CA PRO A 149 -0.20 -15.35 16.35
C PRO A 149 0.38 -16.37 15.36
N THR A 150 1.36 -17.14 15.80
CA THR A 150 2.01 -18.17 14.98
C THR A 150 0.98 -19.13 14.38
N GLY A 151 1.10 -19.42 13.09
CA GLY A 151 0.17 -20.30 12.36
C GLY A 151 -1.20 -19.70 12.11
N LYS A 152 -1.41 -18.40 12.41
CA LYS A 152 -2.65 -17.69 12.14
C LYS A 152 -2.45 -16.66 11.02
N CYS A 153 -3.50 -16.41 10.27
CA CYS A 153 -3.53 -15.43 9.18
C CYS A 153 -4.42 -14.23 9.55
N TYR A 154 -4.33 -13.77 10.78
CA TYR A 154 -5.11 -12.64 11.29
C TYR A 154 -4.40 -11.97 12.47
N PRO A 155 -4.66 -10.66 12.68
CA PRO A 155 -4.10 -9.94 13.81
C PRO A 155 -4.64 -10.47 15.16
N PRO A 156 -3.91 -10.21 16.26
CA PRO A 156 -4.42 -10.50 17.58
C PRO A 156 -5.73 -9.76 17.86
N PRO A 157 -6.58 -10.28 18.73
CA PRO A 157 -7.74 -9.53 19.21
C PRO A 157 -7.29 -8.21 19.85
N ALA A 158 -8.13 -7.20 19.73
CA ALA A 158 -7.88 -5.91 20.35
C ALA A 158 -8.11 -5.97 21.86
#